data_2bc93dc0a19f991a552ae5fa0a94d5a1
#
_entry.id   2bc93dc0a19f991a552ae5fa0a94d5a1
#
_cell.length_a   1.000
_cell.length_b   1.000
_cell.length_c   1.000
_cell.angle_alpha   90.00
_cell.angle_beta   90.00
_cell.angle_gamma   90.00
#
_symmetry.space_group_name_H-M   'P 1'
#
loop_
_entity.id
_entity.type
_entity.pdbx_description
1 polymer ?
#
loop_
_entity_poly.entity_id
_entity_poly.type
_entity_poly.pdbx_seq_one_letter_code
_entity_poly.pdbx_strand_id
1 'polypeptide(L)'
;QWSSSAASDVYKRQYRNIIMTNYLELLYLISFTGILAVAYSYLLSGQILSSSAGNARMQEIAEAIQIGAKAYLNRQYKTIAVVGIIVLAIVSYFFSYLVGLGYFIGAFLSGVAGYVGMLISVKANVRTAEASRQNLQSGLTIAFKSGAITGLLVAGLALLAITIYYIILINLNVDNREIINALVALGFGASLISIFARLGGGIFTKGADAVSYTHLRAHETIAD
;
A
#
# COMPACT_ATOMS: atom_id res chain seq x y z
N GLN A 1 -28.67 51.05 1.60
CA GLN A 1 -28.29 49.88 2.44
C GLN A 1 -28.37 48.53 1.69
N TRP A 2 -29.28 48.38 0.73
CA TRP A 2 -29.44 47.12 -0.03
C TRP A 2 -28.31 46.85 -1.04
N SER A 3 -27.67 47.86 -1.62
CA SER A 3 -26.58 47.74 -2.57
C SER A 3 -25.28 47.22 -1.94
N SER A 4 -25.01 47.58 -0.69
CA SER A 4 -23.81 47.16 0.07
C SER A 4 -23.84 45.67 0.43
N SER A 5 -25.02 45.16 0.81
CA SER A 5 -25.22 43.74 1.16
C SER A 5 -25.08 42.85 -0.06
N ALA A 6 -25.72 43.20 -1.18
CA ALA A 6 -25.61 42.41 -2.43
C ALA A 6 -24.19 42.39 -3.01
N ALA A 7 -23.48 43.52 -2.98
CA ALA A 7 -22.08 43.59 -3.40
C ALA A 7 -21.19 42.75 -2.50
N SER A 8 -21.43 42.76 -1.18
CA SER A 8 -20.69 41.86 -0.22
C SER A 8 -20.94 40.40 -0.49
N ASP A 9 -22.15 40.00 -0.85
CA ASP A 9 -22.51 38.62 -1.13
C ASP A 9 -21.91 38.12 -2.47
N VAL A 10 -21.89 38.99 -3.49
CA VAL A 10 -21.25 38.71 -4.76
C VAL A 10 -19.74 38.54 -4.55
N TYR A 11 -19.11 39.44 -3.81
CA TYR A 11 -17.67 39.36 -3.49
C TYR A 11 -17.33 38.07 -2.70
N LYS A 12 -18.12 37.70 -1.69
CA LYS A 12 -17.95 36.48 -0.92
C LYS A 12 -18.10 35.21 -1.79
N ARG A 13 -19.06 35.21 -2.72
CA ARG A 13 -19.23 34.12 -3.68
C ARG A 13 -18.06 34.00 -4.65
N GLN A 14 -17.60 35.11 -5.19
CA GLN A 14 -16.45 35.15 -6.10
C GLN A 14 -15.17 34.71 -5.41
N TYR A 15 -14.91 35.18 -4.19
CA TYR A 15 -13.76 34.78 -3.39
C TYR A 15 -13.82 33.28 -3.03
N ARG A 16 -14.99 32.77 -2.67
CA ARG A 16 -15.21 31.34 -2.42
C ARG A 16 -14.94 30.49 -3.66
N ASN A 17 -15.40 30.93 -4.82
CA ASN A 17 -15.17 30.20 -6.06
C ASN A 17 -13.70 30.16 -6.45
N ILE A 18 -12.96 31.26 -6.30
CA ILE A 18 -11.52 31.32 -6.54
C ILE A 18 -10.77 30.34 -5.59
N ILE A 19 -11.11 30.38 -4.31
CA ILE A 19 -10.52 29.44 -3.34
C ILE A 19 -10.82 28.00 -3.71
N MET A 20 -12.07 27.67 -4.03
CA MET A 20 -12.48 26.31 -4.40
C MET A 20 -11.77 25.83 -5.66
N THR A 21 -11.60 26.69 -6.67
CA THR A 21 -10.85 26.34 -7.89
C THR A 21 -9.40 26.03 -7.58
N ASN A 22 -8.73 26.85 -6.78
CA ASN A 22 -7.33 26.62 -6.37
C ASN A 22 -7.17 25.32 -5.57
N TYR A 23 -8.13 24.98 -4.70
CA TYR A 23 -8.10 23.71 -3.96
C TYR A 23 -8.28 22.50 -4.88
N LEU A 24 -9.17 22.57 -5.87
CA LEU A 24 -9.36 21.49 -6.84
C LEU A 24 -8.11 21.27 -7.70
N GLU A 25 -7.49 22.34 -8.18
CA GLU A 25 -6.22 22.26 -8.92
C GLU A 25 -5.13 21.58 -8.10
N LEU A 26 -5.02 21.94 -6.82
CA LEU A 26 -4.06 21.30 -5.91
C LEU A 26 -4.37 19.81 -5.72
N LEU A 27 -5.64 19.43 -5.57
CA LEU A 27 -6.04 18.02 -5.43
C LEU A 27 -5.73 17.22 -6.71
N TYR A 28 -5.92 17.80 -7.88
CA TYR A 28 -5.53 17.16 -9.14
C TYR A 28 -4.01 16.99 -9.25
N LEU A 29 -3.24 17.98 -8.82
CA LEU A 29 -1.78 17.88 -8.79
C LEU A 29 -1.32 16.76 -7.84
N ILE A 30 -1.91 16.66 -6.64
CA ILE A 30 -1.63 15.58 -5.69
C ILE A 30 -2.03 14.22 -6.27
N SER A 31 -3.18 14.13 -6.92
CA SER A 31 -3.61 12.89 -7.60
C SER A 31 -2.62 12.50 -8.71
N PHE A 32 -2.15 13.47 -9.48
CA PHE A 32 -1.15 13.23 -10.54
C PHE A 32 0.17 12.69 -9.97
N THR A 33 0.66 13.25 -8.86
CA THR A 33 1.86 12.71 -8.19
C THR A 33 1.65 11.30 -7.67
N GLY A 34 0.44 10.96 -7.18
CA GLY A 34 0.07 9.60 -6.82
C GLY A 34 0.11 8.63 -8.00
N ILE A 35 -0.42 9.03 -9.16
CA ILE A 35 -0.35 8.25 -10.41
C ILE A 35 1.10 8.03 -10.82
N LEU A 36 1.94 9.07 -10.79
CA LEU A 36 3.36 8.95 -11.13
C LEU A 36 4.09 7.97 -10.20
N ALA A 37 3.80 8.00 -8.90
CA ALA A 37 4.41 7.10 -7.94
C ALA A 37 4.04 5.63 -8.23
N VAL A 38 2.78 5.34 -8.53
CA VAL A 38 2.30 4.00 -8.89
C VAL A 38 2.91 3.55 -10.23
N ALA A 39 2.91 4.41 -11.24
CA ALA A 39 3.50 4.11 -12.55
C ALA A 39 5.01 3.84 -12.44
N TYR A 40 5.73 4.65 -11.68
CA TYR A 40 7.16 4.45 -11.46
C TYR A 40 7.45 3.15 -10.68
N SER A 41 6.63 2.82 -9.69
CA SER A 41 6.68 1.54 -8.99
C SER A 41 6.55 0.35 -9.96
N TYR A 42 5.61 0.44 -10.91
CA TYR A 42 5.43 -0.58 -11.94
C TYR A 42 6.67 -0.73 -12.84
N LEU A 43 7.24 0.39 -13.31
CA LEU A 43 8.45 0.39 -14.13
C LEU A 43 9.66 -0.21 -13.39
N LEU A 44 9.85 0.16 -12.11
CA LEU A 44 10.90 -0.40 -11.28
C LEU A 44 10.73 -1.92 -11.08
N SER A 45 9.49 -2.39 -10.92
CA SER A 45 9.23 -3.83 -10.75
C SER A 45 9.65 -4.62 -11.98
N GLY A 46 9.39 -4.10 -13.18
CA GLY A 46 9.86 -4.67 -14.44
C GLY A 46 11.40 -4.76 -14.50
N GLN A 47 12.11 -3.70 -14.11
CA GLN A 47 13.56 -3.69 -14.07
C GLN A 47 14.14 -4.74 -13.10
N ILE A 48 13.56 -4.89 -11.92
CA ILE A 48 14.01 -5.89 -10.95
C ILE A 48 13.76 -7.30 -11.49
N LEU A 49 12.56 -7.56 -11.99
CA LEU A 49 12.18 -8.89 -12.46
C LEU A 49 12.98 -9.34 -13.68
N SER A 50 13.54 -8.42 -14.49
CA SER A 50 14.43 -8.71 -15.59
C SER A 50 15.90 -8.96 -15.19
N SER A 51 16.28 -8.64 -13.93
CA SER A 51 17.62 -8.90 -13.42
C SER A 51 17.87 -10.39 -13.22
N SER A 52 19.15 -10.81 -13.30
CA SER A 52 19.54 -12.22 -13.12
C SER A 52 19.07 -12.79 -11.78
N ALA A 53 18.49 -13.97 -11.82
CA ALA A 53 18.09 -14.73 -10.64
C ALA A 53 19.18 -15.73 -10.16
N GLY A 54 20.39 -15.63 -10.72
CA GLY A 54 21.51 -16.49 -10.36
C GLY A 54 21.47 -17.88 -11.00
N ASN A 55 22.25 -18.80 -10.42
CA ASN A 55 22.36 -20.16 -10.93
C ASN A 55 21.13 -21.04 -10.63
N ALA A 56 21.09 -22.26 -11.21
CA ALA A 56 19.96 -23.18 -11.07
C ALA A 56 19.64 -23.51 -9.61
N ARG A 57 20.66 -23.66 -8.76
CA ARG A 57 20.47 -23.96 -7.33
C ARG A 57 19.83 -22.80 -6.57
N MET A 58 20.23 -21.56 -6.88
CA MET A 58 19.61 -20.36 -6.30
C MET A 58 18.16 -20.23 -6.71
N GLN A 59 17.85 -20.54 -7.97
CA GLN A 59 16.48 -20.48 -8.48
C GLN A 59 15.58 -21.55 -7.85
N GLU A 60 16.07 -22.77 -7.68
CA GLU A 60 15.37 -23.87 -7.00
C GLU A 60 14.99 -23.48 -5.55
N ILE A 61 15.96 -22.93 -4.80
CA ILE A 61 15.71 -22.46 -3.44
C ILE A 61 14.72 -21.29 -3.42
N ALA A 62 14.86 -20.35 -4.35
CA ALA A 62 13.98 -19.20 -4.45
C ALA A 62 12.54 -19.61 -4.81
N GLU A 63 12.36 -20.62 -5.65
CA GLU A 63 11.05 -21.18 -5.99
C GLU A 63 10.38 -21.80 -4.76
N ALA A 64 11.10 -22.61 -3.99
CA ALA A 64 10.58 -23.18 -2.74
C ALA A 64 10.13 -22.09 -1.75
N ILE A 65 10.93 -21.03 -1.59
CA ILE A 65 10.56 -19.86 -0.76
C ILE A 65 9.32 -19.15 -1.30
N GLN A 66 9.22 -18.96 -2.62
CA GLN A 66 8.07 -18.31 -3.25
C GLN A 66 6.78 -19.10 -3.07
N ILE A 67 6.82 -20.44 -3.17
CA ILE A 67 5.67 -21.32 -2.94
C ILE A 67 5.20 -21.16 -1.49
N GLY A 68 6.10 -21.23 -0.52
CA GLY A 68 5.79 -21.04 0.89
C GLY A 68 5.22 -19.66 1.19
N ALA A 69 5.85 -18.60 0.67
CA ALA A 69 5.38 -17.23 0.83
C ALA A 69 3.98 -17.02 0.23
N LYS A 70 3.72 -17.54 -0.97
CA LYS A 70 2.42 -17.44 -1.63
C LYS A 70 1.32 -18.18 -0.88
N ALA A 71 1.60 -19.39 -0.38
CA ALA A 71 0.66 -20.18 0.42
C ALA A 71 0.31 -19.43 1.72
N TYR A 72 1.32 -18.89 2.41
CA TYR A 72 1.16 -18.11 3.62
C TYR A 72 0.33 -16.84 3.37
N LEU A 73 0.71 -16.03 2.37
CA LEU A 73 -0.02 -14.81 2.00
C LEU A 73 -1.49 -15.11 1.70
N ASN A 74 -1.77 -16.12 0.88
CA ASN A 74 -3.14 -16.47 0.54
C ASN A 74 -3.96 -16.83 1.77
N ARG A 75 -3.39 -17.55 2.72
CA ARG A 75 -4.07 -17.91 3.98
C ARG A 75 -4.33 -16.68 4.82
N GLN A 76 -3.33 -15.84 4.99
CA GLN A 76 -3.41 -14.62 5.78
C GLN A 76 -4.44 -13.65 5.20
N TYR A 77 -4.39 -13.37 3.89
CA TYR A 77 -5.31 -12.42 3.26
C TYR A 77 -6.77 -12.90 3.27
N LYS A 78 -7.02 -14.21 3.22
CA LYS A 78 -8.37 -14.77 3.44
C LYS A 78 -8.88 -14.45 4.86
N THR A 79 -8.04 -14.62 5.88
CA THR A 79 -8.41 -14.31 7.26
C THR A 79 -8.65 -12.80 7.45
N ILE A 80 -7.75 -11.97 6.90
CA ILE A 80 -7.88 -10.50 6.94
C ILE A 80 -9.17 -10.05 6.23
N ALA A 81 -9.52 -10.66 5.09
CA ALA A 81 -10.74 -10.33 4.36
C ALA A 81 -12.00 -10.62 5.19
N VAL A 82 -12.06 -11.75 5.90
CA VAL A 82 -13.18 -12.07 6.79
C VAL A 82 -13.33 -11.05 7.90
N VAL A 83 -12.25 -10.72 8.61
CA VAL A 83 -12.26 -9.69 9.65
C VAL A 83 -12.62 -8.32 9.07
N GLY A 84 -12.05 -7.97 7.91
CA GLY A 84 -12.33 -6.71 7.22
C GLY A 84 -13.80 -6.55 6.84
N ILE A 85 -14.47 -7.63 6.39
CA ILE A 85 -15.90 -7.61 6.05
C ILE A 85 -16.76 -7.41 7.32
N ILE A 86 -16.40 -8.06 8.42
CA ILE A 86 -17.12 -7.88 9.69
C ILE A 86 -17.03 -6.42 10.14
N VAL A 87 -15.83 -5.84 10.13
CA VAL A 87 -15.62 -4.43 10.50
C VAL A 87 -16.34 -3.50 9.53
N LEU A 88 -16.31 -3.79 8.22
CA LEU A 88 -17.06 -3.03 7.21
C LEU A 88 -18.57 -2.99 7.54
N ALA A 89 -19.15 -4.14 7.88
CA ALA A 89 -20.56 -4.22 8.24
C ALA A 89 -20.86 -3.37 9.50
N ILE A 90 -20.01 -3.45 10.53
CA ILE A 90 -20.16 -2.65 11.75
C ILE A 90 -20.07 -1.16 11.44
N VAL A 91 -19.04 -0.73 10.72
CA VAL A 91 -18.82 0.69 10.39
C VAL A 91 -19.98 1.23 9.54
N SER A 92 -20.44 0.47 8.54
CA SER A 92 -21.56 0.90 7.68
C SER A 92 -22.88 0.99 8.44
N TYR A 93 -23.11 0.11 9.42
CA TYR A 93 -24.32 0.09 10.23
C TYR A 93 -24.37 1.25 11.23
N PHE A 94 -23.26 1.55 11.92
CA PHE A 94 -23.25 2.56 12.99
C PHE A 94 -23.02 3.99 12.50
N PHE A 95 -22.45 4.19 11.34
CA PHE A 95 -22.17 5.54 10.81
C PHE A 95 -23.00 5.84 9.56
N SER A 96 -22.48 5.53 8.38
CA SER A 96 -23.19 5.68 7.12
C SER A 96 -22.55 4.79 6.05
N TYR A 97 -23.26 4.63 4.93
CA TYR A 97 -22.71 3.85 3.80
C TYR A 97 -21.48 4.53 3.18
N LEU A 98 -21.39 5.87 3.18
CA LEU A 98 -20.21 6.60 2.70
C LEU A 98 -19.01 6.34 3.61
N VAL A 99 -19.20 6.34 4.92
CA VAL A 99 -18.14 6.00 5.88
C VAL A 99 -17.68 4.56 5.68
N GLY A 100 -18.62 3.62 5.48
CA GLY A 100 -18.31 2.23 5.14
C GLY A 100 -17.54 2.09 3.82
N LEU A 101 -17.94 2.83 2.80
CA LEU A 101 -17.24 2.86 1.51
C LEU A 101 -15.81 3.40 1.65
N GLY A 102 -15.60 4.45 2.44
CA GLY A 102 -14.26 4.96 2.77
C GLY A 102 -13.40 3.88 3.40
N TYR A 103 -13.91 3.21 4.44
CA TYR A 103 -13.22 2.07 5.06
C TYR A 103 -12.85 0.98 4.05
N PHE A 104 -13.79 0.60 3.18
CA PHE A 104 -13.55 -0.44 2.17
C PHE A 104 -12.45 -0.04 1.18
N ILE A 105 -12.48 1.19 0.66
CA ILE A 105 -11.44 1.72 -0.26
C ILE A 105 -10.08 1.66 0.41
N GLY A 106 -9.95 2.15 1.64
CA GLY A 106 -8.69 2.13 2.38
C GLY A 106 -8.19 0.71 2.64
N ALA A 107 -9.05 -0.18 3.11
CA ALA A 107 -8.75 -1.57 3.37
C ALA A 107 -8.31 -2.32 2.10
N PHE A 108 -9.05 -2.16 1.01
CA PHE A 108 -8.77 -2.83 -0.27
C PHE A 108 -7.44 -2.38 -0.87
N LEU A 109 -7.20 -1.06 -0.98
CA LEU A 109 -5.97 -0.53 -1.56
C LEU A 109 -4.74 -0.84 -0.71
N SER A 110 -4.87 -0.80 0.62
CA SER A 110 -3.81 -1.23 1.53
C SER A 110 -3.50 -2.73 1.37
N GLY A 111 -4.54 -3.55 1.23
CA GLY A 111 -4.40 -4.98 0.93
C GLY A 111 -3.65 -5.23 -0.37
N VAL A 112 -4.04 -4.56 -1.45
CA VAL A 112 -3.39 -4.67 -2.76
C VAL A 112 -1.92 -4.26 -2.67
N ALA A 113 -1.61 -3.10 -2.05
CA ALA A 113 -0.25 -2.63 -1.90
C ALA A 113 0.63 -3.61 -1.12
N GLY A 114 0.12 -4.15 -0.01
CA GLY A 114 0.83 -5.13 0.81
C GLY A 114 1.06 -6.45 0.09
N TYR A 115 0.04 -6.99 -0.59
CA TYR A 115 0.13 -8.25 -1.33
C TYR A 115 1.11 -8.16 -2.50
N VAL A 116 0.96 -7.14 -3.35
CA VAL A 116 1.85 -6.92 -4.52
C VAL A 116 3.27 -6.64 -4.06
N GLY A 117 3.45 -5.75 -3.06
CA GLY A 117 4.76 -5.42 -2.51
C GLY A 117 5.49 -6.65 -1.98
N MET A 118 4.80 -7.52 -1.24
CA MET A 118 5.38 -8.76 -0.72
C MET A 118 5.78 -9.73 -1.83
N LEU A 119 4.93 -9.93 -2.84
CA LEU A 119 5.25 -10.80 -3.98
C LEU A 119 6.48 -10.33 -4.74
N ILE A 120 6.63 -9.01 -4.94
CA ILE A 120 7.80 -8.43 -5.60
C ILE A 120 9.04 -8.60 -4.73
N SER A 121 8.93 -8.33 -3.43
CA SER A 121 10.02 -8.47 -2.47
C SER A 121 10.58 -9.89 -2.43
N VAL A 122 9.72 -10.90 -2.35
CA VAL A 122 10.13 -12.32 -2.36
C VAL A 122 10.87 -12.69 -3.65
N LYS A 123 10.42 -12.17 -4.80
CA LYS A 123 11.10 -12.37 -6.08
C LYS A 123 12.42 -11.58 -6.20
N ALA A 124 12.53 -10.45 -5.52
CA ALA A 124 13.73 -9.62 -5.51
C ALA A 124 14.87 -10.24 -4.68
N ASN A 125 14.55 -11.03 -3.64
CA ASN A 125 15.55 -11.58 -2.72
C ASN A 125 16.67 -12.37 -3.42
N VAL A 126 16.32 -13.29 -4.31
CA VAL A 126 17.32 -14.09 -5.05
C VAL A 126 18.16 -13.21 -5.98
N ARG A 127 17.57 -12.17 -6.57
CA ARG A 127 18.26 -11.22 -7.45
C ARG A 127 19.22 -10.32 -6.67
N THR A 128 18.82 -9.93 -5.46
CA THR A 128 19.70 -9.23 -4.52
C THR A 128 20.89 -10.09 -4.13
N ALA A 129 20.65 -11.37 -3.80
CA ALA A 129 21.72 -12.31 -3.48
C ALA A 129 22.68 -12.51 -4.66
N GLU A 130 22.19 -12.68 -5.89
CA GLU A 130 23.03 -12.82 -7.07
C GLU A 130 23.84 -11.55 -7.39
N ALA A 131 23.20 -10.38 -7.29
CA ALA A 131 23.90 -9.10 -7.50
C ALA A 131 24.99 -8.86 -6.43
N SER A 132 24.75 -9.28 -5.19
CA SER A 132 25.73 -9.15 -4.10
C SER A 132 26.97 -10.04 -4.29
N ARG A 133 26.88 -11.11 -5.10
CA ARG A 133 28.04 -11.91 -5.48
C ARG A 133 29.01 -11.14 -6.36
N GLN A 134 28.54 -10.17 -7.13
CA GLN A 134 29.37 -9.33 -7.97
C GLN A 134 30.05 -8.24 -7.15
N ASN A 135 29.27 -7.45 -6.43
CA ASN A 135 29.74 -6.44 -5.49
C ASN A 135 28.60 -5.97 -4.57
N LEU A 136 28.98 -5.38 -3.44
CA LEU A 136 28.02 -4.87 -2.43
C LEU A 136 27.07 -3.81 -3.01
N GLN A 137 27.58 -2.90 -3.85
CA GLN A 137 26.80 -1.81 -4.41
C GLN A 137 25.66 -2.30 -5.32
N SER A 138 25.91 -3.32 -6.12
CA SER A 138 24.90 -3.94 -6.99
C SER A 138 23.79 -4.59 -6.16
N GLY A 139 24.14 -5.32 -5.09
CA GLY A 139 23.18 -5.90 -4.16
C GLY A 139 22.34 -4.84 -3.48
N LEU A 140 22.97 -3.80 -2.93
CA LEU A 140 22.27 -2.67 -2.29
C LEU A 140 21.32 -1.96 -3.26
N THR A 141 21.72 -1.79 -4.51
CA THR A 141 20.87 -1.13 -5.52
C THR A 141 19.59 -1.91 -5.77
N ILE A 142 19.64 -3.24 -5.91
CA ILE A 142 18.45 -4.08 -6.12
C ILE A 142 17.60 -4.12 -4.86
N ALA A 143 18.20 -4.26 -3.68
CA ALA A 143 17.50 -4.24 -2.41
C ALA A 143 16.76 -2.92 -2.18
N PHE A 144 17.42 -1.77 -2.42
CA PHE A 144 16.83 -0.45 -2.32
C PHE A 144 15.67 -0.25 -3.31
N LYS A 145 15.86 -0.61 -4.58
CA LYS A 145 14.81 -0.55 -5.60
C LYS A 145 13.59 -1.39 -5.21
N SER A 146 13.79 -2.58 -4.64
CA SER A 146 12.70 -3.45 -4.16
C SER A 146 11.90 -2.79 -3.03
N GLY A 147 12.57 -2.19 -2.06
CA GLY A 147 11.93 -1.42 -1.00
C GLY A 147 11.19 -0.19 -1.53
N ALA A 148 11.80 0.53 -2.47
CA ALA A 148 11.22 1.71 -3.10
C ALA A 148 9.92 1.39 -3.85
N ILE A 149 9.80 0.24 -4.51
CA ILE A 149 8.56 -0.22 -5.17
C ILE A 149 7.42 -0.27 -4.17
N THR A 150 7.62 -0.93 -3.03
CA THR A 150 6.58 -1.05 -2.00
C THR A 150 6.24 0.30 -1.40
N GLY A 151 7.25 1.14 -1.10
CA GLY A 151 7.04 2.48 -0.56
C GLY A 151 6.26 3.39 -1.49
N LEU A 152 6.63 3.43 -2.78
CA LEU A 152 5.95 4.23 -3.80
C LEU A 152 4.53 3.74 -4.08
N LEU A 153 4.31 2.42 -4.08
CA LEU A 153 2.99 1.84 -4.26
C LEU A 153 2.06 2.22 -3.10
N VAL A 154 2.53 2.11 -1.86
CA VAL A 154 1.75 2.50 -0.67
C VAL A 154 1.46 4.00 -0.67
N ALA A 155 2.47 4.84 -0.87
CA ALA A 155 2.31 6.30 -0.88
C ALA A 155 1.41 6.76 -2.03
N GLY A 156 1.62 6.24 -3.24
CA GLY A 156 0.83 6.58 -4.42
C GLY A 156 -0.63 6.19 -4.28
N LEU A 157 -0.92 4.96 -3.84
CA LEU A 157 -2.30 4.51 -3.63
C LEU A 157 -2.99 5.25 -2.49
N ALA A 158 -2.27 5.61 -1.41
CA ALA A 158 -2.82 6.42 -0.32
C ALA A 158 -3.21 7.83 -0.79
N LEU A 159 -2.32 8.51 -1.55
CA LEU A 159 -2.61 9.81 -2.14
C LEU A 159 -3.83 9.75 -3.06
N LEU A 160 -3.87 8.77 -3.96
CA LEU A 160 -4.99 8.58 -4.88
C LEU A 160 -6.30 8.29 -4.14
N ALA A 161 -6.27 7.41 -3.14
CA ALA A 161 -7.45 7.06 -2.36
C ALA A 161 -8.05 8.31 -1.67
N ILE A 162 -7.22 9.05 -0.96
CA ILE A 162 -7.67 10.23 -0.20
C ILE A 162 -8.18 11.31 -1.15
N THR A 163 -7.39 11.66 -2.19
CA THR A 163 -7.74 12.80 -3.06
C THR A 163 -8.94 12.49 -3.94
N ILE A 164 -9.00 11.32 -4.56
CA ILE A 164 -10.12 10.95 -5.44
C ILE A 164 -11.41 10.80 -4.62
N TYR A 165 -11.33 10.14 -3.45
CA TYR A 165 -12.51 9.97 -2.61
C TYR A 165 -13.02 11.31 -2.08
N TYR A 166 -12.13 12.20 -1.67
CA TYR A 166 -12.48 13.56 -1.26
C TYR A 166 -13.15 14.36 -2.38
N ILE A 167 -12.59 14.32 -3.60
CA ILE A 167 -13.20 14.98 -4.77
C ILE A 167 -14.60 14.45 -5.04
N ILE A 168 -14.80 13.14 -4.97
CA ILE A 168 -16.11 12.51 -5.16
C ILE A 168 -17.12 13.02 -4.12
N LEU A 169 -16.75 13.02 -2.84
CA LEU A 169 -17.63 13.45 -1.75
C LEU A 169 -18.03 14.93 -1.85
N ILE A 170 -17.10 15.81 -2.25
CA ILE A 170 -17.41 17.23 -2.51
C ILE A 170 -18.39 17.37 -3.67
N ASN A 171 -18.17 16.67 -4.77
CA ASN A 171 -19.05 16.75 -5.94
C ASN A 171 -20.47 16.21 -5.67
N LEU A 172 -20.60 15.29 -4.73
CA LEU A 172 -21.89 14.81 -4.24
C LEU A 172 -22.56 15.76 -3.24
N ASN A 173 -21.93 16.90 -2.91
CA ASN A 173 -22.38 17.87 -1.92
C ASN A 173 -22.65 17.25 -0.52
N VAL A 174 -21.80 16.30 -0.14
CA VAL A 174 -21.87 15.65 1.18
C VAL A 174 -21.51 16.67 2.27
N ASP A 175 -22.14 16.58 3.44
CA ASP A 175 -21.84 17.45 4.57
C ASP A 175 -20.37 17.27 5.04
N ASN A 176 -19.74 18.39 5.44
CA ASN A 176 -18.32 18.39 5.83
C ASN A 176 -18.00 17.40 6.96
N ARG A 177 -18.91 17.23 7.90
CA ARG A 177 -18.73 16.29 9.01
C ARG A 177 -18.70 14.83 8.51
N GLU A 178 -19.57 14.52 7.56
CA GLU A 178 -19.62 13.18 6.95
C GLU A 178 -18.41 12.94 6.07
N ILE A 179 -17.92 13.93 5.33
CA ILE A 179 -16.66 13.86 4.57
C ILE A 179 -15.50 13.52 5.50
N ILE A 180 -15.36 14.20 6.63
CA ILE A 180 -14.30 13.92 7.60
C ILE A 180 -14.42 12.50 8.13
N ASN A 181 -15.61 12.07 8.53
CA ASN A 181 -15.83 10.70 9.02
C ASN A 181 -15.46 9.65 7.97
N ALA A 182 -15.82 9.88 6.71
CA ALA A 182 -15.52 8.98 5.60
C ALA A 182 -14.00 8.88 5.32
N LEU A 183 -13.28 10.00 5.38
CA LEU A 183 -11.82 10.01 5.22
C LEU A 183 -11.09 9.39 6.42
N VAL A 184 -11.58 9.59 7.63
CA VAL A 184 -11.06 8.92 8.84
C VAL A 184 -11.27 7.42 8.73
N ALA A 185 -12.45 6.98 8.27
CA ALA A 185 -12.72 5.55 8.06
C ALA A 185 -11.83 4.95 6.96
N LEU A 186 -11.53 5.70 5.88
CA LEU A 186 -10.56 5.29 4.86
C LEU A 186 -9.18 5.06 5.47
N GLY A 187 -8.69 6.01 6.28
CA GLY A 187 -7.41 5.87 6.99
C GLY A 187 -7.41 4.69 7.96
N PHE A 188 -8.51 4.47 8.68
CA PHE A 188 -8.69 3.34 9.59
C PHE A 188 -8.65 2.00 8.85
N GLY A 189 -9.37 1.87 7.72
CA GLY A 189 -9.35 0.68 6.88
C GLY A 189 -7.95 0.36 6.36
N ALA A 190 -7.25 1.37 5.84
CA ALA A 190 -5.88 1.22 5.37
C ALA A 190 -4.91 0.81 6.49
N SER A 191 -5.02 1.42 7.67
CA SER A 191 -4.19 1.12 8.83
C SER A 191 -4.42 -0.28 9.36
N LEU A 192 -5.69 -0.70 9.53
CA LEU A 192 -6.05 -2.02 10.04
C LEU A 192 -5.45 -3.13 9.17
N ILE A 193 -5.64 -3.06 7.86
CA ILE A 193 -5.10 -4.06 6.92
C ILE A 193 -3.57 -4.02 6.90
N SER A 194 -2.96 -2.84 6.93
CA SER A 194 -1.50 -2.68 6.97
C SER A 194 -0.87 -3.34 8.21
N ILE A 195 -1.49 -3.21 9.38
CA ILE A 195 -1.02 -3.86 10.61
C ILE A 195 -1.00 -5.37 10.45
N PHE A 196 -2.10 -5.96 9.98
CA PHE A 196 -2.18 -7.41 9.78
C PHE A 196 -1.20 -7.90 8.70
N ALA A 197 -1.04 -7.16 7.60
CA ALA A 197 -0.08 -7.51 6.55
C ALA A 197 1.36 -7.49 7.08
N ARG A 198 1.72 -6.49 7.89
CA ARG A 198 3.06 -6.34 8.49
C ARG A 198 3.34 -7.42 9.52
N LEU A 199 2.40 -7.74 10.41
CA LEU A 199 2.53 -8.82 11.38
C LEU A 199 2.73 -10.17 10.68
N GLY A 200 1.99 -10.41 9.62
CA GLY A 200 2.11 -11.63 8.85
C GLY A 200 3.47 -11.79 8.18
N GLY A 201 4.01 -10.72 7.57
CA GLY A 201 5.36 -10.73 7.02
C GLY A 201 6.42 -11.05 8.09
N GLY A 202 6.30 -10.46 9.28
CA GLY A 202 7.19 -10.74 10.40
C GLY A 202 7.12 -12.20 10.89
N ILE A 203 5.93 -12.78 10.97
CA ILE A 203 5.75 -14.20 11.33
C ILE A 203 6.37 -15.12 10.29
N PHE A 204 6.19 -14.82 9.00
CA PHE A 204 6.78 -15.60 7.91
C PHE A 204 8.32 -15.63 7.98
N THR A 205 8.95 -14.47 8.17
CA THR A 205 10.41 -14.39 8.30
C THR A 205 10.92 -15.14 9.53
N LYS A 206 10.24 -15.01 10.66
CA LYS A 206 10.60 -15.76 11.89
C LYS A 206 10.42 -17.27 11.73
N GLY A 207 9.39 -17.71 11.01
CA GLY A 207 9.22 -19.12 10.66
C GLY A 207 10.36 -19.63 9.79
N ALA A 208 10.78 -18.85 8.79
CA ALA A 208 11.90 -19.20 7.93
C ALA A 208 13.23 -19.26 8.70
N ASP A 209 13.48 -18.30 9.61
CA ASP A 209 14.65 -18.27 10.48
C ASP A 209 14.70 -19.52 11.37
N ALA A 210 13.57 -19.90 12.01
CA ALA A 210 13.50 -21.07 12.88
C ALA A 210 13.82 -22.37 12.14
N VAL A 211 13.27 -22.55 10.93
CA VAL A 211 13.54 -23.74 10.10
C VAL A 211 15.02 -23.78 9.64
N SER A 212 15.56 -22.65 9.20
CA SER A 212 16.96 -22.52 8.81
C SER A 212 17.90 -22.84 9.98
N TYR A 213 17.59 -22.30 11.15
CA TYR A 213 18.40 -22.53 12.35
C TYR A 213 18.42 -24.00 12.77
N THR A 214 17.28 -24.68 12.79
CA THR A 214 17.18 -26.09 13.17
C THR A 214 17.82 -27.04 12.17
N HIS A 215 17.76 -26.73 10.87
CA HIS A 215 18.30 -27.63 9.84
C HIS A 215 19.78 -27.38 9.52
N LEU A 216 20.27 -26.15 9.59
CA LEU A 216 21.66 -25.82 9.26
C LEU A 216 22.58 -25.89 10.47
N ARG A 217 22.20 -25.34 11.63
CA ARG A 217 23.04 -25.37 12.84
C ARG A 217 23.04 -26.68 13.60
N ALA A 218 21.97 -27.46 13.53
CA ALA A 218 21.97 -28.80 14.11
C ALA A 218 23.00 -29.72 13.46
N HIS A 219 23.38 -29.45 12.20
CA HIS A 219 24.47 -30.18 11.53
C HIS A 219 25.87 -29.67 11.92
N GLU A 220 26.03 -28.40 12.29
CA GLU A 220 27.32 -27.85 12.73
C GLU A 220 27.72 -28.36 14.12
N THR A 221 26.77 -28.63 15.01
CA THR A 221 27.02 -29.17 16.37
C THR A 221 27.29 -30.69 16.41
N ILE A 222 27.12 -31.41 15.29
CA ILE A 222 27.42 -32.83 15.19
C ILE A 222 28.82 -33.06 14.55
N ALA A 223 29.43 -32.02 14.02
CA ALA A 223 30.73 -32.08 13.34
C ALA A 223 31.94 -31.70 14.21
N ASP A 224 31.71 -31.27 15.48
CA ASP A 224 32.70 -31.07 16.54
C ASP A 224 32.62 -32.22 17.55
#